data_958722871879a7c64d0254eb389ce5e5
#
_entry.id   958722871879a7c64d0254eb389ce5e5
#
_cell.length_a   1.000
_cell.length_b   1.000
_cell.length_c   1.000
_cell.angle_alpha   90.00
_cell.angle_beta   90.00
_cell.angle_gamma   90.00
#
_symmetry.space_group_name_H-M   'P 1'
#
loop_
_entity.id
_entity.type
_entity.pdbx_description
1 polymer ?
#
loop_
_entity_poly.entity_id
_entity_poly.type
_entity_poly.pdbx_seq_one_letter_code
_entity_poly.pdbx_strand_id
1 'polypeptide(L)'
;MIELQRKDLPLKGYITTFETIIDDKKMNDDIIKVIDKYGDRQNHKTNVKAQMTEWKMWKEPGFDKLSKIILDLGHKASIQKYNRPVNLIMTNLWGMKYKSDETALSHDHWPSLWSCAYYVNAPKNAPGLFFPEMGEQGGERKIEPGLLIMFEGTVKHAVRPAKFRGSRYVVSSNLNEDTR
;
A
#
# COMPACT_ATOMS: atom_id res chain seq x y z
N MET A 1 7.48 10.89 16.62
CA MET A 1 6.06 10.44 16.54
C MET A 1 5.65 10.54 15.08
N ILE A 2 5.16 9.47 14.47
CA ILE A 2 4.71 9.50 13.05
C ILE A 2 3.34 10.20 13.03
N GLU A 3 3.24 11.30 12.28
CA GLU A 3 2.01 12.05 12.12
C GLU A 3 1.18 11.49 10.96
N LEU A 4 -0.12 11.31 11.17
CA LEU A 4 -1.06 10.82 10.16
C LEU A 4 -1.87 12.01 9.63
N GLN A 5 -1.75 12.27 8.32
CA GLN A 5 -2.52 13.31 7.66
C GLN A 5 -3.75 12.71 6.97
N ARG A 6 -4.93 13.23 7.32
CA ARG A 6 -6.17 12.91 6.61
C ARG A 6 -6.28 13.77 5.35
N LYS A 7 -6.55 13.13 4.21
CA LYS A 7 -6.86 13.80 2.94
C LYS A 7 -8.18 13.28 2.40
N ASP A 8 -9.16 14.15 2.27
CA ASP A 8 -10.45 13.84 1.64
C ASP A 8 -10.39 14.31 0.19
N LEU A 9 -10.56 13.38 -0.73
CA LEU A 9 -10.47 13.63 -2.15
C LEU A 9 -11.90 13.79 -2.72
N PRO A 10 -12.24 14.92 -3.39
CA PRO A 10 -13.59 15.16 -3.88
C PRO A 10 -13.92 14.25 -5.05
N LEU A 11 -15.01 13.51 -4.94
CA LEU A 11 -15.54 12.68 -6.01
C LEU A 11 -17.05 12.49 -5.94
N LYS A 12 -17.60 11.75 -6.93
CA LYS A 12 -18.96 11.18 -6.86
C LYS A 12 -19.14 10.19 -5.69
N GLY A 13 -18.55 10.49 -4.55
CA GLY A 13 -18.39 9.76 -3.32
C GLY A 13 -17.00 10.07 -2.77
N TYR A 14 -16.85 10.42 -1.53
CA TYR A 14 -15.56 10.80 -0.96
C TYR A 14 -14.68 9.59 -0.75
N ILE A 15 -13.53 9.51 -1.45
CA ILE A 15 -12.43 8.63 -1.05
C ILE A 15 -11.63 9.36 0.02
N THR A 16 -11.56 8.78 1.21
CA THR A 16 -10.66 9.24 2.26
C THR A 16 -9.36 8.47 2.17
N THR A 17 -8.24 9.16 2.03
CA THR A 17 -6.91 8.59 2.21
C THR A 17 -6.25 9.17 3.44
N PHE A 18 -5.42 8.36 4.10
CA PHE A 18 -4.53 8.78 5.17
C PHE A 18 -3.11 8.56 4.69
N GLU A 19 -2.30 9.62 4.74
CA GLU A 19 -0.95 9.60 4.19
C GLU A 19 0.07 10.01 5.24
N THR A 20 1.24 9.38 5.20
CA THR A 20 2.40 9.75 6.04
C THR A 20 3.69 9.34 5.36
N ILE A 21 4.79 9.96 5.76
CA ILE A 21 6.14 9.56 5.37
C ILE A 21 6.81 8.84 6.53
N ILE A 22 7.36 7.67 6.25
CA ILE A 22 8.15 6.88 7.18
C ILE A 22 9.60 6.95 6.71
N ASP A 23 10.40 7.78 7.36
CA ASP A 23 11.83 7.92 7.05
C ASP A 23 12.63 6.88 7.85
N ASP A 24 12.80 5.69 7.26
CA ASP A 24 13.59 4.60 7.84
C ASP A 24 14.35 3.85 6.75
N LYS A 25 15.52 4.37 6.44
CA LYS A 25 16.38 3.78 5.40
C LYS A 25 16.74 2.31 5.67
N LYS A 26 17.05 1.97 6.94
CA LYS A 26 17.42 0.59 7.27
C LYS A 26 16.26 -0.37 7.04
N MET A 27 15.07 -0.01 7.49
CA MET A 27 13.86 -0.81 7.23
C MET A 27 13.62 -0.99 5.73
N ASN A 28 13.76 0.08 4.94
CA ASN A 28 13.60 0.03 3.49
C ASN A 28 14.62 -0.88 2.81
N ASP A 29 15.90 -0.78 3.20
CA ASP A 29 16.96 -1.63 2.67
C ASP A 29 16.72 -3.12 2.99
N ASP A 30 16.23 -3.43 4.18
CA ASP A 30 15.88 -4.80 4.58
C ASP A 30 14.67 -5.33 3.80
N ILE A 31 13.62 -4.52 3.63
CA ILE A 31 12.44 -4.87 2.82
C ILE A 31 12.84 -5.16 1.36
N ILE A 32 13.70 -4.35 0.75
CA ILE A 32 14.18 -4.57 -0.63
C ILE A 32 14.86 -5.93 -0.74
N LYS A 33 15.76 -6.28 0.19
CA LYS A 33 16.45 -7.58 0.19
C LYS A 33 15.46 -8.74 0.31
N VAL A 34 14.45 -8.62 1.15
CA VAL A 34 13.41 -9.64 1.34
C VAL A 34 12.59 -9.80 0.06
N ILE A 35 12.16 -8.70 -0.57
CA ILE A 35 11.40 -8.76 -1.83
C ILE A 35 12.26 -9.36 -2.95
N ASP A 36 13.55 -9.02 -3.03
CA ASP A 36 14.45 -9.59 -4.04
C ASP A 36 14.72 -11.08 -3.82
N LYS A 37 14.70 -11.55 -2.56
CA LYS A 37 14.91 -12.96 -2.21
C LYS A 37 13.67 -13.81 -2.48
N TYR A 38 12.49 -13.33 -2.12
CA TYR A 38 11.24 -14.12 -2.11
C TYR A 38 10.26 -13.72 -3.21
N GLY A 39 10.47 -12.57 -3.85
CA GLY A 39 9.60 -12.13 -4.93
C GLY A 39 9.74 -13.02 -6.14
N ASP A 40 8.65 -13.64 -6.58
CA ASP A 40 8.59 -14.45 -7.77
C ASP A 40 7.58 -13.86 -8.75
N ARG A 41 7.77 -14.12 -10.06
CA ARG A 41 6.75 -13.94 -11.09
C ARG A 41 5.79 -15.13 -11.02
N GLN A 42 5.13 -15.25 -9.92
CA GLN A 42 4.21 -16.34 -9.71
C GLN A 42 3.08 -16.22 -10.73
N ASN A 43 2.75 -17.34 -11.37
CA ASN A 43 1.54 -17.49 -12.17
C ASN A 43 0.27 -17.39 -11.30
N HIS A 44 0.31 -16.55 -10.27
CA HIS A 44 -0.83 -16.31 -9.42
C HIS A 44 -1.93 -15.63 -10.22
N LYS A 45 -3.12 -16.10 -10.06
CA LYS A 45 -4.34 -15.43 -10.50
C LYS A 45 -4.58 -14.18 -9.64
N THR A 46 -3.58 -13.27 -9.64
CA THR A 46 -3.68 -11.99 -8.92
C THR A 46 -3.83 -10.84 -9.90
N ASN A 47 -4.31 -9.71 -9.41
CA ASN A 47 -4.41 -8.47 -10.18
C ASN A 47 -3.03 -7.84 -10.44
N VAL A 48 -2.02 -8.17 -9.63
CA VAL A 48 -0.64 -7.68 -9.76
C VAL A 48 0.06 -8.40 -10.91
N LYS A 49 0.59 -7.65 -11.86
CA LYS A 49 1.37 -8.14 -13.03
C LYS A 49 2.84 -7.75 -12.88
N ALA A 50 3.43 -8.12 -11.72
CA ALA A 50 4.80 -7.84 -11.31
C ALA A 50 5.34 -8.98 -10.44
N GLN A 51 6.59 -8.89 -9.97
CA GLN A 51 7.09 -9.81 -8.96
C GLN A 51 6.40 -9.54 -7.61
N MET A 52 6.05 -10.59 -6.88
CA MET A 52 5.33 -10.51 -5.63
C MET A 52 5.83 -11.59 -4.66
N THR A 53 5.90 -11.27 -3.36
CA THR A 53 6.18 -12.23 -2.29
C THR A 53 4.90 -12.99 -1.88
N GLU A 54 5.05 -13.91 -0.94
CA GLU A 54 3.92 -14.49 -0.20
C GLU A 54 3.12 -13.41 0.56
N TRP A 55 1.90 -13.79 1.01
CA TRP A 55 0.92 -12.87 1.61
C TRP A 55 1.15 -12.55 3.10
N LYS A 56 2.09 -13.22 3.79
CA LYS A 56 2.23 -13.15 5.26
C LYS A 56 3.67 -12.86 5.68
N MET A 57 4.21 -11.75 5.19
CA MET A 57 5.61 -11.38 5.36
C MET A 57 5.96 -10.73 6.70
N TRP A 58 5.04 -10.54 7.63
CA TRP A 58 5.24 -9.79 8.87
C TRP A 58 6.31 -10.32 9.85
N LYS A 59 6.91 -11.48 9.58
CA LYS A 59 8.05 -12.02 10.34
C LYS A 59 9.40 -11.74 9.70
N GLU A 60 9.42 -11.27 8.47
CA GLU A 60 10.63 -10.99 7.72
C GLU A 60 11.24 -9.63 8.11
N PRO A 61 12.59 -9.49 8.01
CA PRO A 61 13.28 -8.23 8.32
C PRO A 61 12.66 -7.02 7.61
N GLY A 62 12.44 -5.95 8.35
CA GLY A 62 11.80 -4.73 7.87
C GLY A 62 10.27 -4.80 7.80
N PHE A 63 9.70 -5.92 7.36
CA PHE A 63 8.26 -6.14 7.37
C PHE A 63 7.69 -6.25 8.79
N ASP A 64 8.45 -6.84 9.72
CA ASP A 64 8.07 -6.95 11.13
C ASP A 64 7.89 -5.58 11.80
N LYS A 65 8.76 -4.63 11.50
CA LYS A 65 8.66 -3.25 11.95
C LYS A 65 7.52 -2.52 11.25
N LEU A 66 7.46 -2.61 9.92
CA LEU A 66 6.44 -1.95 9.11
C LEU A 66 5.02 -2.43 9.49
N SER A 67 4.83 -3.72 9.78
CA SER A 67 3.53 -4.26 10.20
C SER A 67 2.97 -3.60 11.46
N LYS A 68 3.83 -3.34 12.44
CA LYS A 68 3.46 -2.66 13.70
C LYS A 68 3.09 -1.19 13.45
N ILE A 69 3.86 -0.51 12.59
CA ILE A 69 3.57 0.88 12.19
C ILE A 69 2.21 0.94 11.47
N ILE A 70 1.96 0.03 10.51
CA ILE A 70 0.70 0.00 9.77
C ILE A 70 -0.50 -0.25 10.70
N LEU A 71 -0.39 -1.16 11.66
CA LEU A 71 -1.45 -1.40 12.64
C LEU A 71 -1.73 -0.15 13.50
N ASP A 72 -0.70 0.51 14.02
CA ASP A 72 -0.85 1.75 14.79
C ASP A 72 -1.52 2.87 13.95
N LEU A 73 -1.10 3.02 12.70
CA LEU A 73 -1.70 3.98 11.78
C LEU A 73 -3.15 3.61 11.44
N GLY A 74 -3.47 2.33 11.29
CA GLY A 74 -4.83 1.85 11.07
C GLY A 74 -5.77 2.18 12.24
N HIS A 75 -5.30 2.02 13.47
CA HIS A 75 -6.05 2.44 14.67
C HIS A 75 -6.30 3.95 14.66
N LYS A 76 -5.28 4.77 14.37
CA LYS A 76 -5.40 6.23 14.26
C LYS A 76 -6.36 6.65 13.15
N ALA A 77 -6.26 6.02 11.98
CA ALA A 77 -7.17 6.27 10.86
C ALA A 77 -8.62 5.95 11.21
N SER A 78 -8.84 4.83 11.92
CA SER A 78 -10.18 4.42 12.38
C SER A 78 -10.79 5.45 13.33
N ILE A 79 -10.02 5.94 14.30
CA ILE A 79 -10.48 7.00 15.22
C ILE A 79 -10.84 8.26 14.44
N GLN A 80 -9.99 8.69 13.49
CA GLN A 80 -10.24 9.89 12.70
C GLN A 80 -11.44 9.77 11.75
N LYS A 81 -11.68 8.57 11.20
CA LYS A 81 -12.78 8.36 10.24
C LYS A 81 -14.11 8.05 10.92
N TYR A 82 -14.09 7.18 11.91
CA TYR A 82 -15.31 6.60 12.52
C TYR A 82 -15.63 7.18 13.89
N ASN A 83 -14.77 8.08 14.40
CA ASN A 83 -14.87 8.66 15.75
C ASN A 83 -14.97 7.60 16.86
N ARG A 84 -14.38 6.43 16.65
CA ARG A 84 -14.27 5.33 17.62
C ARG A 84 -13.03 4.50 17.37
N PRO A 85 -12.43 3.89 18.42
CA PRO A 85 -11.39 2.89 18.21
C PRO A 85 -12.00 1.65 17.52
N VAL A 86 -11.19 1.01 16.68
CA VAL A 86 -11.51 -0.28 16.06
C VAL A 86 -10.38 -1.24 16.40
N ASN A 87 -10.72 -2.42 16.90
CA ASN A 87 -9.73 -3.46 17.10
C ASN A 87 -9.36 -4.05 15.73
N LEU A 88 -8.08 -3.96 15.35
CA LEU A 88 -7.62 -4.33 14.01
C LEU A 88 -6.66 -5.51 14.05
N ILE A 89 -6.82 -6.42 13.10
CA ILE A 89 -5.86 -7.47 12.79
C ILE A 89 -5.33 -7.31 11.38
N MET A 90 -4.03 -7.58 11.19
CA MET A 90 -3.43 -7.65 9.86
C MET A 90 -3.69 -9.04 9.26
N THR A 91 -4.40 -9.06 8.13
CA THR A 91 -4.73 -10.33 7.45
C THR A 91 -3.74 -10.66 6.34
N ASN A 92 -3.17 -9.64 5.69
CA ASN A 92 -2.18 -9.77 4.64
C ASN A 92 -1.12 -8.67 4.76
N LEU A 93 0.13 -9.02 4.41
CA LEU A 93 1.25 -8.10 4.23
C LEU A 93 2.21 -8.72 3.23
N TRP A 94 2.42 -8.06 2.08
CA TRP A 94 3.23 -8.60 0.99
C TRP A 94 4.03 -7.51 0.30
N GLY A 95 5.15 -7.90 -0.30
CA GLY A 95 6.01 -7.03 -1.08
C GLY A 95 5.84 -7.25 -2.58
N MET A 96 6.04 -6.19 -3.34
CA MET A 96 5.99 -6.20 -4.80
C MET A 96 7.17 -5.45 -5.39
N LYS A 97 7.68 -5.94 -6.53
CA LYS A 97 8.72 -5.29 -7.32
C LYS A 97 8.20 -5.09 -8.74
N TYR A 98 7.99 -3.85 -9.10
CA TYR A 98 7.57 -3.44 -10.44
C TYR A 98 8.74 -2.97 -11.26
N LYS A 99 8.78 -3.38 -12.52
CA LYS A 99 9.60 -2.80 -13.59
C LYS A 99 8.76 -1.93 -14.51
N SER A 100 9.42 -1.27 -15.51
CA SER A 100 8.73 -0.53 -16.55
C SER A 100 7.58 -1.34 -17.17
N ASP A 101 6.43 -0.71 -17.35
CA ASP A 101 5.18 -1.25 -17.92
C ASP A 101 4.47 -2.34 -17.09
N GLU A 102 5.01 -2.75 -15.96
CA GLU A 102 4.31 -3.66 -15.07
C GLU A 102 3.20 -2.93 -14.31
N THR A 103 2.08 -3.62 -14.09
CA THR A 103 0.80 -3.02 -13.67
C THR A 103 0.15 -3.79 -12.53
N ALA A 104 -0.85 -3.18 -11.90
CA ALA A 104 -1.89 -3.88 -11.16
C ALA A 104 -3.25 -3.52 -11.76
N LEU A 105 -4.03 -4.53 -12.12
CA LEU A 105 -5.39 -4.33 -12.65
C LEU A 105 -6.28 -3.70 -11.58
N SER A 106 -7.31 -2.97 -12.01
CA SER A 106 -8.26 -2.36 -11.09
C SER A 106 -8.95 -3.40 -10.22
N HIS A 107 -8.89 -3.24 -8.90
CA HIS A 107 -9.45 -4.13 -7.91
C HIS A 107 -9.68 -3.39 -6.59
N ASP A 108 -10.38 -4.03 -5.68
CA ASP A 108 -10.53 -3.65 -4.29
C ASP A 108 -10.07 -4.80 -3.37
N HIS A 109 -10.17 -4.59 -2.06
CA HIS A 109 -9.80 -5.56 -1.03
C HIS A 109 -10.96 -5.90 -0.08
N TRP A 110 -12.22 -5.77 -0.57
CA TRP A 110 -13.36 -6.18 0.23
C TRP A 110 -13.16 -7.64 0.74
N PRO A 111 -13.43 -7.98 2.01
CA PRO A 111 -14.08 -7.19 3.06
C PRO A 111 -13.11 -6.47 4.02
N SER A 112 -11.88 -6.20 3.64
CA SER A 112 -10.93 -5.49 4.50
C SER A 112 -11.42 -4.09 4.85
N LEU A 113 -11.23 -3.69 6.11
CA LEU A 113 -11.56 -2.34 6.57
C LEU A 113 -10.58 -1.33 5.97
N TRP A 114 -9.28 -1.63 6.07
CA TRP A 114 -8.21 -0.80 5.52
C TRP A 114 -7.31 -1.59 4.60
N SER A 115 -6.87 -0.93 3.55
CA SER A 115 -5.75 -1.35 2.71
C SER A 115 -4.71 -0.26 2.69
N CYS A 116 -3.44 -0.62 2.52
CA CYS A 116 -2.40 0.36 2.32
C CYS A 116 -1.39 -0.04 1.25
N ALA A 117 -0.70 0.99 0.74
CA ALA A 117 0.48 0.86 -0.08
C ALA A 117 1.61 1.70 0.52
N TYR A 118 2.73 1.07 0.83
CA TYR A 118 3.95 1.69 1.32
C TYR A 118 5.02 1.67 0.23
N TYR A 119 5.48 2.83 -0.19
CA TYR A 119 6.50 2.97 -1.23
C TYR A 119 7.89 2.93 -0.62
N VAL A 120 8.54 1.78 -0.69
CA VAL A 120 9.90 1.57 -0.17
C VAL A 120 10.91 2.46 -0.90
N ASN A 121 10.69 2.64 -2.19
CA ASN A 121 11.40 3.61 -3.04
C ASN A 121 10.46 4.18 -4.11
N ALA A 122 10.88 5.26 -4.77
CA ALA A 122 10.10 5.91 -5.83
C ALA A 122 11.03 6.36 -6.97
N PRO A 123 11.39 5.45 -7.91
CA PRO A 123 12.15 5.84 -9.09
C PRO A 123 11.44 6.94 -9.88
N LYS A 124 12.23 7.84 -10.49
CA LYS A 124 11.67 8.93 -11.31
C LYS A 124 10.74 8.38 -12.39
N ASN A 125 9.56 8.96 -12.52
CA ASN A 125 8.47 8.57 -13.42
C ASN A 125 7.83 7.20 -13.13
N ALA A 126 8.13 6.56 -12.02
CA ALA A 126 7.39 5.37 -11.60
C ALA A 126 5.96 5.76 -11.18
N PRO A 127 4.93 5.00 -11.62
CA PRO A 127 3.54 5.33 -11.34
C PRO A 127 3.18 5.07 -9.88
N GLY A 128 2.26 5.86 -9.34
CA GLY A 128 1.65 5.63 -8.03
C GLY A 128 0.38 4.79 -8.10
N LEU A 129 -0.39 4.78 -7.01
CA LEU A 129 -1.75 4.28 -7.03
C LEU A 129 -2.62 5.22 -7.88
N PHE A 130 -3.45 4.60 -8.70
CA PHE A 130 -4.49 5.25 -9.46
C PHE A 130 -5.85 4.82 -8.92
N PHE A 131 -6.71 5.80 -8.64
CA PHE A 131 -8.09 5.57 -8.20
C PHE A 131 -9.03 5.85 -9.38
N PRO A 132 -9.55 4.81 -10.08
CA PRO A 132 -10.35 4.99 -11.30
C PRO A 132 -11.61 5.84 -11.11
N GLU A 133 -12.20 5.78 -9.92
CA GLU A 133 -13.41 6.55 -9.58
C GLU A 133 -13.17 8.05 -9.50
N MET A 134 -11.89 8.49 -9.47
CA MET A 134 -11.49 9.91 -9.53
C MET A 134 -11.39 10.47 -10.95
N GLY A 135 -11.66 9.64 -11.95
CA GLY A 135 -11.46 10.01 -13.34
C GLY A 135 -9.97 10.10 -13.73
N GLU A 136 -9.73 10.31 -15.02
CA GLU A 136 -8.38 10.18 -15.58
C GLU A 136 -7.39 11.24 -15.09
N GLN A 137 -7.86 12.43 -14.78
CA GLN A 137 -7.00 13.59 -14.47
C GLN A 137 -6.63 13.75 -13.00
N GLY A 138 -7.36 13.12 -12.08
CA GLY A 138 -7.16 13.32 -10.62
C GLY A 138 -6.78 12.07 -9.83
N GLY A 139 -6.78 10.92 -10.48
CA GLY A 139 -6.75 9.64 -9.78
C GLY A 139 -5.36 9.13 -9.40
N GLU A 140 -4.28 9.59 -10.04
CA GLU A 140 -2.95 9.05 -9.75
C GLU A 140 -2.26 9.83 -8.62
N ARG A 141 -1.78 9.08 -7.63
CA ARG A 141 -1.05 9.64 -6.49
C ARG A 141 0.42 9.80 -6.85
N LYS A 142 0.97 11.00 -6.60
CA LYS A 142 2.41 11.23 -6.69
C LYS A 142 3.10 10.49 -5.55
N ILE A 143 4.16 9.76 -5.87
CA ILE A 143 4.88 8.92 -4.92
C ILE A 143 6.25 9.47 -4.58
N GLU A 144 6.71 9.16 -3.36
CA GLU A 144 8.06 9.42 -2.88
C GLU A 144 8.50 8.28 -1.94
N PRO A 145 9.82 8.08 -1.72
CA PRO A 145 10.30 7.05 -0.82
C PRO A 145 9.76 7.27 0.61
N GLY A 146 9.30 6.19 1.24
CA GLY A 146 8.72 6.24 2.58
C GLY A 146 7.25 6.63 2.63
N LEU A 147 6.62 7.03 1.52
CA LEU A 147 5.19 7.34 1.50
C LEU A 147 4.36 6.10 1.79
N LEU A 148 3.51 6.19 2.80
CA LEU A 148 2.43 5.24 3.06
C LEU A 148 1.10 5.91 2.75
N ILE A 149 0.28 5.26 1.94
CA ILE A 149 -1.10 5.64 1.64
C ILE A 149 -2.01 4.55 2.18
N MET A 150 -2.92 4.91 3.09
CA MET A 150 -3.95 4.03 3.63
C MET A 150 -5.33 4.50 3.16
N PHE A 151 -6.19 3.57 2.78
CA PHE A 151 -7.54 3.81 2.26
C PHE A 151 -8.46 2.65 2.62
N GLU A 152 -9.77 2.86 2.52
CA GLU A 152 -10.74 1.79 2.81
C GLU A 152 -10.61 0.64 1.82
N GLY A 153 -10.72 -0.59 2.31
CA GLY A 153 -10.55 -1.80 1.48
C GLY A 153 -11.53 -1.92 0.32
N THR A 154 -12.66 -1.23 0.35
CA THR A 154 -13.67 -1.17 -0.71
C THR A 154 -13.31 -0.23 -1.87
N VAL A 155 -12.28 0.60 -1.69
CA VAL A 155 -11.88 1.58 -2.73
C VAL A 155 -11.13 0.88 -3.86
N LYS A 156 -11.69 0.99 -5.08
CA LYS A 156 -11.03 0.49 -6.29
C LYS A 156 -9.78 1.27 -6.60
N HIS A 157 -8.70 0.55 -6.87
CA HIS A 157 -7.41 1.12 -7.22
C HIS A 157 -6.66 0.24 -8.21
N ALA A 158 -5.68 0.83 -8.87
CA ALA A 158 -4.87 0.19 -9.91
C ALA A 158 -3.45 0.76 -9.91
N VAL A 159 -2.57 0.15 -10.68
CA VAL A 159 -1.27 0.72 -11.09
C VAL A 159 -1.24 0.74 -12.61
N ARG A 160 -1.12 1.93 -13.19
CA ARG A 160 -1.05 2.13 -14.64
C ARG A 160 0.34 1.73 -15.19
N PRO A 161 0.43 1.29 -16.45
CA PRO A 161 1.73 1.11 -17.08
C PRO A 161 2.44 2.45 -17.23
N ALA A 162 3.74 2.48 -16.98
CA ALA A 162 4.58 3.66 -17.19
C ALA A 162 6.00 3.28 -17.50
N LYS A 163 6.68 4.14 -18.26
CA LYS A 163 8.10 4.00 -18.58
C LYS A 163 8.97 4.64 -17.50
N PHE A 164 9.77 3.85 -16.80
CA PHE A 164 10.75 4.32 -15.83
C PHE A 164 11.98 3.42 -15.78
N ARG A 165 13.06 3.91 -15.18
CA ARG A 165 14.30 3.13 -15.01
C ARG A 165 14.39 2.57 -13.60
N GLY A 166 14.97 1.38 -13.48
CA GLY A 166 15.15 0.69 -12.20
C GLY A 166 13.94 -0.15 -11.80
N SER A 167 13.77 -0.34 -10.51
CA SER A 167 12.66 -1.11 -9.92
C SER A 167 11.95 -0.28 -8.85
N ARG A 168 10.62 -0.30 -8.84
CA ARG A 168 9.78 0.27 -7.79
C ARG A 168 9.40 -0.84 -6.82
N TYR A 169 9.74 -0.67 -5.55
CA TYR A 169 9.39 -1.59 -4.47
C TYR A 169 8.25 -1.01 -3.65
N VAL A 170 7.23 -1.82 -3.44
CA VAL A 170 6.01 -1.44 -2.69
C VAL A 170 5.65 -2.58 -1.75
N VAL A 171 5.23 -2.23 -0.54
CA VAL A 171 4.59 -3.18 0.38
C VAL A 171 3.11 -2.81 0.49
N SER A 172 2.24 -3.80 0.35
CA SER A 172 0.81 -3.62 0.59
C SER A 172 0.35 -4.48 1.75
N SER A 173 -0.72 -4.04 2.41
CA SER A 173 -1.34 -4.79 3.50
C SER A 173 -2.85 -4.59 3.54
N ASN A 174 -3.52 -5.53 4.21
CA ASN A 174 -4.93 -5.48 4.51
C ASN A 174 -5.15 -5.63 6.01
N LEU A 175 -6.00 -4.77 6.57
CA LEU A 175 -6.42 -4.80 7.97
C LEU A 175 -7.93 -5.06 8.04
N ASN A 176 -8.32 -5.99 8.89
CA ASN A 176 -9.72 -6.28 9.17
C ASN A 176 -10.07 -5.90 10.61
N GLU A 177 -11.34 -5.63 10.88
CA GLU A 177 -11.84 -5.53 12.25
C GLU A 177 -11.77 -6.91 12.90
N ASP A 178 -11.18 -7.01 14.09
CA ASP A 178 -11.22 -8.21 14.91
C ASP A 178 -12.53 -8.24 15.67
N THR A 179 -13.40 -9.16 15.30
CA THR A 179 -14.74 -9.32 15.90
C THR A 179 -14.79 -10.42 16.95
N ARG A 180 -13.62 -10.93 17.36
CA ARG A 180 -13.54 -11.99 18.40
C ARG A 180 -13.60 -11.43 19.80
#